data_50699e20d289b7cf6ec56ec6bd97f003
#
_entry.id   50699e20d289b7cf6ec56ec6bd97f003
#
_cell.length_a   1.000
_cell.length_b   1.000
_cell.length_c   1.000
_cell.angle_alpha   90.00
_cell.angle_beta   90.00
_cell.angle_gamma   90.00
#
_symmetry.space_group_name_H-M   'P 1'
#
loop_
_entity.id
_entity.type
_entity.pdbx_description
1 polymer ?
#
loop_
_entity_poly.entity_id
_entity_poly.type
_entity_poly.pdbx_seq_one_letter_code
_entity_poly.pdbx_strand_id
1 'polypeptide(L)'
;MTSNDRFDLIVVGAGIVGLAHAYTAARRGLRVCVVEKDAACVGASIRNFGFITVTGQGAGDTWRRARRAREVWGTVAPQAGIPAVHHGLYLTAFRAQSLKVLEEFMATEMAAGCELLPAGEAARRAPALRLEGPHGPAQGVLYSPHEMRVESRTAIGQLARWLSDALGVHFRFGEAVLEVAAPRVRTSRAVLHADRVAVCTNSELNGLFAERLSPHGLRLCQLHMMRVRPQPGFRLPGSVMADLSLVRYHGYSALPAAQVLRTQFEAEEGESLAHGIHLIVVQSADGTLVVGDSHHYGPVLEPFADQRVDELILRHLRETLNLTEATVTERWVGTYPSSPVTDCLIDAPDDATRLVLVTSGTGASTAFGIAEDVFAAW
;
A
#
# COMPACT_ATOMS: atom_id res chain seq x y z
N MET A 1 -14.42 -34.55 -16.98
CA MET A 1 -14.09 -33.50 -16.04
C MET A 1 -13.58 -34.19 -14.78
N THR A 2 -12.34 -33.97 -14.43
CA THR A 2 -11.83 -34.47 -13.14
C THR A 2 -12.39 -33.59 -12.04
N SER A 3 -12.67 -34.14 -10.85
CA SER A 3 -13.17 -33.37 -9.69
C SER A 3 -12.22 -32.25 -9.26
N ASN A 4 -11.03 -32.19 -9.86
CA ASN A 4 -9.96 -31.25 -9.56
C ASN A 4 -10.12 -29.86 -10.23
N ASP A 5 -11.03 -29.70 -11.20
CA ASP A 5 -11.16 -28.47 -12.00
C ASP A 5 -12.42 -27.64 -11.65
N ARG A 6 -13.13 -27.99 -10.57
CA ARG A 6 -14.29 -27.23 -10.08
C ARG A 6 -14.02 -26.64 -8.69
N PHE A 7 -14.34 -25.37 -8.52
CA PHE A 7 -14.15 -24.57 -7.31
C PHE A 7 -15.43 -23.78 -6.99
N ASP A 8 -15.57 -23.32 -5.75
CA ASP A 8 -16.62 -22.37 -5.40
C ASP A 8 -16.22 -20.96 -5.82
N LEU A 9 -14.88 -20.66 -5.74
CA LEU A 9 -14.31 -19.39 -6.16
C LEU A 9 -13.02 -19.60 -6.94
N ILE A 10 -12.88 -18.91 -8.08
CA ILE A 10 -11.60 -18.65 -8.72
C ILE A 10 -11.22 -17.20 -8.49
N VAL A 11 -9.98 -16.98 -8.04
CA VAL A 11 -9.36 -15.65 -7.92
C VAL A 11 -8.31 -15.50 -9.01
N VAL A 12 -8.38 -14.43 -9.78
CA VAL A 12 -7.44 -14.10 -10.84
C VAL A 12 -6.44 -13.07 -10.29
N GLY A 13 -5.19 -13.48 -10.14
CA GLY A 13 -4.09 -12.69 -9.58
C GLY A 13 -3.76 -13.03 -8.13
N ALA A 14 -2.47 -13.32 -7.86
CA ALA A 14 -1.92 -13.64 -6.53
C ALA A 14 -1.28 -12.42 -5.83
N GLY A 15 -1.67 -11.20 -6.19
CA GLY A 15 -1.35 -9.99 -5.42
C GLY A 15 -2.13 -9.94 -4.11
N ILE A 16 -1.83 -8.96 -3.25
CA ILE A 16 -2.46 -8.86 -1.93
C ILE A 16 -3.99 -8.77 -2.00
N VAL A 17 -4.55 -8.13 -3.03
CA VAL A 17 -6.01 -8.05 -3.22
C VAL A 17 -6.59 -9.44 -3.48
N GLY A 18 -5.99 -10.19 -4.40
CA GLY A 18 -6.44 -11.57 -4.68
C GLY A 18 -6.24 -12.50 -3.48
N LEU A 19 -5.11 -12.42 -2.79
CA LEU A 19 -4.86 -13.25 -1.58
C LEU A 19 -5.83 -12.92 -0.44
N ALA A 20 -6.23 -11.65 -0.28
CA ALA A 20 -7.26 -11.26 0.68
C ALA A 20 -8.63 -11.86 0.34
N HIS A 21 -9.02 -11.90 -0.95
CA HIS A 21 -10.23 -12.57 -1.39
C HIS A 21 -10.16 -14.08 -1.18
N ALA A 22 -9.02 -14.71 -1.52
CA ALA A 22 -8.80 -16.13 -1.27
C ALA A 22 -8.89 -16.47 0.24
N TYR A 23 -8.27 -15.66 1.10
CA TYR A 23 -8.37 -15.80 2.55
C TYR A 23 -9.83 -15.71 3.02
N THR A 24 -10.53 -14.66 2.62
CA THR A 24 -11.93 -14.41 3.06
C THR A 24 -12.86 -15.54 2.62
N ALA A 25 -12.67 -16.08 1.43
CA ALA A 25 -13.41 -17.22 0.92
C ALA A 25 -13.09 -18.53 1.65
N ALA A 26 -11.80 -18.85 1.80
CA ALA A 26 -11.35 -20.07 2.48
C ALA A 26 -11.80 -20.09 3.95
N ARG A 27 -11.78 -18.93 4.64
CA ARG A 27 -12.32 -18.80 6.02
C ARG A 27 -13.83 -19.05 6.10
N ARG A 28 -14.56 -18.95 5.00
CA ARG A 28 -15.99 -19.29 4.88
C ARG A 28 -16.23 -20.74 4.44
N GLY A 29 -15.16 -21.54 4.34
CA GLY A 29 -15.23 -22.94 3.97
C GLY A 29 -15.37 -23.18 2.46
N LEU A 30 -15.16 -22.14 1.61
CA LEU A 30 -15.25 -22.28 0.17
C LEU A 30 -13.98 -22.95 -0.38
N ARG A 31 -14.13 -23.75 -1.42
CA ARG A 31 -13.03 -24.32 -2.20
C ARG A 31 -12.52 -23.30 -3.20
N VAL A 32 -11.30 -22.81 -2.96
CA VAL A 32 -10.71 -21.67 -3.69
C VAL A 32 -9.56 -22.10 -4.58
N CYS A 33 -9.50 -21.53 -5.79
CA CYS A 33 -8.34 -21.59 -6.67
C CYS A 33 -7.86 -20.16 -6.98
N VAL A 34 -6.56 -19.89 -6.79
CA VAL A 34 -5.90 -18.67 -7.23
C VAL A 34 -5.09 -18.97 -8.48
N VAL A 35 -5.31 -18.20 -9.55
CA VAL A 35 -4.59 -18.33 -10.82
C VAL A 35 -3.73 -17.10 -11.02
N GLU A 36 -2.41 -17.27 -11.14
CA GLU A 36 -1.43 -16.20 -11.32
C GLU A 36 -0.63 -16.44 -12.61
N LYS A 37 -0.53 -15.42 -13.46
CA LYS A 37 0.17 -15.50 -14.75
C LYS A 37 1.66 -15.72 -14.62
N ASP A 38 2.27 -15.16 -13.60
CA ASP A 38 3.70 -15.28 -13.33
C ASP A 38 4.01 -16.46 -12.40
N ALA A 39 5.27 -16.89 -12.37
CA ALA A 39 5.71 -17.97 -11.49
C ALA A 39 5.68 -17.57 -9.99
N ALA A 40 5.59 -16.29 -9.70
CA ALA A 40 5.42 -15.71 -8.38
C ALA A 40 4.79 -14.32 -8.52
N CYS A 41 4.26 -13.75 -7.43
CA CYS A 41 3.79 -12.38 -7.44
C CYS A 41 4.98 -11.42 -7.64
N VAL A 42 4.96 -10.65 -8.72
CA VAL A 42 6.01 -9.67 -9.08
C VAL A 42 5.46 -8.25 -9.26
N GLY A 43 4.17 -8.03 -9.04
CA GLY A 43 3.50 -6.74 -9.20
C GLY A 43 3.66 -5.79 -8.01
N ALA A 44 2.74 -4.82 -7.90
CA ALA A 44 2.74 -3.77 -6.88
C ALA A 44 2.87 -4.30 -5.44
N SER A 45 2.34 -5.49 -5.16
CA SER A 45 2.27 -6.07 -3.81
C SER A 45 3.63 -6.37 -3.20
N ILE A 46 4.69 -6.54 -4.01
CA ILE A 46 6.07 -6.73 -3.52
C ILE A 46 6.98 -5.51 -3.75
N ARG A 47 6.50 -4.50 -4.50
CA ARG A 47 7.29 -3.31 -4.88
C ARG A 47 6.98 -2.07 -4.05
N ASN A 48 6.35 -2.23 -2.90
CA ASN A 48 5.93 -1.20 -1.97
C ASN A 48 6.72 -1.28 -0.64
N PHE A 49 6.41 -0.42 0.30
CA PHE A 49 7.06 -0.37 1.62
C PHE A 49 6.76 -1.56 2.53
N GLY A 50 5.72 -2.34 2.26
CA GLY A 50 5.16 -3.26 3.25
C GLY A 50 4.51 -2.54 4.45
N PHE A 51 4.19 -1.29 4.26
CA PHE A 51 3.60 -0.39 5.25
C PHE A 51 2.08 -0.53 5.23
N ILE A 52 1.54 -1.07 6.31
CA ILE A 52 0.11 -1.22 6.55
C ILE A 52 -0.29 -0.02 7.40
N THR A 53 -0.76 1.03 6.74
CA THR A 53 -1.11 2.30 7.37
C THR A 53 -2.62 2.41 7.56
N VAL A 54 -3.02 2.96 8.70
CA VAL A 54 -4.39 3.30 9.07
C VAL A 54 -4.55 4.81 9.14
N THR A 55 -3.60 5.46 9.79
CA THR A 55 -3.57 6.90 10.03
C THR A 55 -3.30 7.64 8.73
N GLY A 56 -4.07 8.70 8.48
CA GLY A 56 -3.99 9.46 7.23
C GLY A 56 -4.78 8.89 6.06
N GLN A 57 -5.40 7.71 6.19
CA GLN A 57 -6.34 7.23 5.18
C GLN A 57 -7.58 8.12 5.11
N GLY A 58 -8.22 8.19 3.91
CA GLY A 58 -9.43 8.98 3.71
C GLY A 58 -10.57 8.51 4.63
N ALA A 59 -11.31 9.47 5.17
CA ALA A 59 -12.46 9.21 6.05
C ALA A 59 -13.50 8.28 5.39
N GLY A 60 -14.27 7.60 6.21
CA GLY A 60 -15.30 6.65 5.75
C GLY A 60 -14.74 5.29 5.38
N ASP A 61 -15.08 4.78 4.19
CA ASP A 61 -14.80 3.40 3.81
C ASP A 61 -13.32 3.06 3.75
N THR A 62 -12.47 3.97 3.25
CA THR A 62 -11.03 3.69 3.14
C THR A 62 -10.40 3.53 4.51
N TRP A 63 -10.71 4.41 5.46
CA TRP A 63 -10.23 4.30 6.85
C TRP A 63 -10.80 3.06 7.55
N ARG A 64 -12.11 2.79 7.42
CA ARG A 64 -12.76 1.60 7.98
C ARG A 64 -12.10 0.30 7.46
N ARG A 65 -11.89 0.21 6.14
CA ARG A 65 -11.20 -0.92 5.49
C ARG A 65 -9.76 -1.06 5.97
N ALA A 66 -9.05 0.05 6.16
CA ALA A 66 -7.67 0.04 6.64
C ALA A 66 -7.58 -0.46 8.09
N ARG A 67 -8.44 0.00 8.98
CA ARG A 67 -8.54 -0.52 10.34
C ARG A 67 -8.80 -2.03 10.34
N ARG A 68 -9.80 -2.46 9.57
CA ARG A 68 -10.15 -3.88 9.48
C ARG A 68 -9.02 -4.72 8.90
N ALA A 69 -8.37 -4.25 7.84
CA ALA A 69 -7.23 -4.95 7.26
C ALA A 69 -6.06 -5.06 8.25
N ARG A 70 -5.80 -4.00 9.04
CA ARG A 70 -4.76 -4.02 10.08
C ARG A 70 -5.03 -5.08 11.15
N GLU A 71 -6.29 -5.26 11.57
CA GLU A 71 -6.71 -6.32 12.50
C GLU A 71 -6.45 -7.71 11.91
N VAL A 72 -6.87 -7.92 10.65
CA VAL A 72 -6.65 -9.19 9.94
C VAL A 72 -5.16 -9.48 9.78
N TRP A 73 -4.34 -8.48 9.38
CA TRP A 73 -2.89 -8.62 9.33
C TRP A 73 -2.29 -9.03 10.67
N GLY A 74 -2.78 -8.44 11.78
CA GLY A 74 -2.35 -8.79 13.14
C GLY A 74 -2.60 -10.26 13.50
N THR A 75 -3.62 -10.87 12.90
CA THR A 75 -3.97 -12.28 13.09
C THR A 75 -3.24 -13.19 12.09
N VAL A 76 -3.21 -12.81 10.84
CA VAL A 76 -2.69 -13.65 9.73
C VAL A 76 -1.16 -13.66 9.69
N ALA A 77 -0.50 -12.53 9.91
CA ALA A 77 0.94 -12.45 9.78
C ALA A 77 1.68 -13.43 10.71
N PRO A 78 1.37 -13.55 12.01
CA PRO A 78 2.00 -14.54 12.88
C PRO A 78 1.74 -15.98 12.43
N GLN A 79 0.52 -16.29 11.96
CA GLN A 79 0.15 -17.64 11.51
C GLN A 79 0.87 -18.03 10.21
N ALA A 80 1.09 -17.06 9.32
CA ALA A 80 1.80 -17.26 8.07
C ALA A 80 3.33 -17.16 8.21
N GLY A 81 3.85 -16.98 9.43
CA GLY A 81 5.27 -16.79 9.68
C GLY A 81 5.83 -15.50 9.08
N ILE A 82 4.98 -14.48 8.93
CA ILE A 82 5.35 -13.16 8.42
C ILE A 82 5.70 -12.26 9.60
N PRO A 83 6.97 -11.86 9.77
CA PRO A 83 7.33 -11.01 10.89
C PRO A 83 6.80 -9.58 10.69
N ALA A 84 6.21 -9.01 11.72
CA ALA A 84 6.02 -7.57 11.83
C ALA A 84 7.35 -6.95 12.29
N VAL A 85 8.00 -6.19 11.40
CA VAL A 85 9.35 -5.67 11.64
C VAL A 85 9.32 -4.54 12.65
N HIS A 86 8.34 -3.66 12.55
CA HIS A 86 8.06 -2.59 13.52
C HIS A 86 6.59 -2.17 13.47
N HIS A 87 6.17 -1.44 14.48
CA HIS A 87 4.82 -0.89 14.62
C HIS A 87 4.85 0.62 14.80
N GLY A 88 3.73 1.26 14.48
CA GLY A 88 3.52 2.69 14.63
C GLY A 88 4.11 3.54 13.51
N LEU A 89 3.74 4.81 13.56
CA LEU A 89 4.13 5.85 12.63
C LEU A 89 4.53 7.10 13.40
N TYR A 90 5.60 7.75 12.95
CA TYR A 90 5.98 9.11 13.32
C TYR A 90 5.90 10.01 12.10
N LEU A 91 5.19 11.13 12.20
CA LEU A 91 5.11 12.15 11.16
C LEU A 91 5.53 13.49 11.75
N THR A 92 6.63 14.05 11.25
CA THR A 92 7.22 15.28 11.78
C THR A 92 6.66 16.50 11.06
N ALA A 93 6.18 17.49 11.82
CA ALA A 93 5.74 18.79 11.32
C ALA A 93 6.84 19.83 11.56
N PHE A 94 7.45 20.39 10.51
CA PHE A 94 8.48 21.43 10.62
C PHE A 94 7.93 22.84 10.49
N ARG A 95 6.75 23.00 9.93
CA ARG A 95 6.10 24.30 9.71
C ARG A 95 4.94 24.49 10.67
N ALA A 96 4.70 25.72 11.11
CA ALA A 96 3.52 26.02 11.94
C ALA A 96 2.22 25.59 11.24
N GLN A 97 2.16 25.72 9.91
CA GLN A 97 1.01 25.26 9.14
C GLN A 97 0.89 23.74 9.08
N SER A 98 2.01 22.99 9.06
CA SER A 98 2.01 21.53 9.18
C SER A 98 1.47 21.09 10.56
N LEU A 99 1.88 21.77 11.63
CA LEU A 99 1.33 21.51 12.96
C LEU A 99 -0.19 21.78 13.00
N LYS A 100 -0.65 22.86 12.36
CA LYS A 100 -2.08 23.16 12.28
C LYS A 100 -2.91 22.07 11.63
N VAL A 101 -2.40 21.45 10.56
CA VAL A 101 -3.04 20.27 9.93
C VAL A 101 -3.11 19.10 10.93
N LEU A 102 -2.04 18.85 11.68
CA LEU A 102 -2.04 17.79 12.69
C LEU A 102 -3.02 18.09 13.84
N GLU A 103 -3.13 19.34 14.29
CA GLU A 103 -4.12 19.74 15.31
C GLU A 103 -5.57 19.51 14.82
N GLU A 104 -5.87 19.87 13.56
CA GLU A 104 -7.18 19.60 12.96
C GLU A 104 -7.42 18.09 12.82
N PHE A 105 -6.41 17.32 12.41
CA PHE A 105 -6.50 15.86 12.35
C PHE A 105 -6.79 15.24 13.72
N MET A 106 -6.13 15.71 14.79
CA MET A 106 -6.34 15.23 16.16
C MET A 106 -7.78 15.44 16.67
N ALA A 107 -8.55 16.32 16.06
CA ALA A 107 -9.95 16.52 16.36
C ALA A 107 -10.90 15.56 15.61
N THR A 108 -10.37 14.72 14.70
CA THR A 108 -11.18 13.74 13.95
C THR A 108 -11.24 12.38 14.66
N GLU A 109 -12.23 11.56 14.30
CA GLU A 109 -12.31 10.17 14.78
C GLU A 109 -11.12 9.30 14.32
N MET A 110 -10.48 9.67 13.21
CA MET A 110 -9.34 8.94 12.64
C MET A 110 -8.06 9.05 13.51
N ALA A 111 -8.01 10.03 14.41
CA ALA A 111 -6.90 10.22 15.35
C ALA A 111 -7.06 9.44 16.66
N ALA A 112 -8.12 8.64 16.81
CA ALA A 112 -8.31 7.86 18.02
C ALA A 112 -7.09 6.99 18.36
N GLY A 113 -6.49 7.20 19.53
CA GLY A 113 -5.27 6.52 19.98
C GLY A 113 -3.96 7.13 19.46
N CYS A 114 -4.00 8.15 18.61
CA CYS A 114 -2.83 8.92 18.20
C CYS A 114 -2.44 9.95 19.27
N GLU A 115 -1.19 10.39 19.23
CA GLU A 115 -0.63 11.40 20.13
C GLU A 115 0.09 12.49 19.31
N LEU A 116 -0.07 13.75 19.70
CA LEU A 116 0.73 14.84 19.18
C LEU A 116 1.84 15.15 20.19
N LEU A 117 3.06 14.75 19.85
CA LEU A 117 4.22 14.83 20.74
C LEU A 117 4.95 16.15 20.57
N PRO A 118 5.31 16.83 21.67
CA PRO A 118 6.31 17.89 21.64
C PRO A 118 7.68 17.35 21.17
N ALA A 119 8.50 18.19 20.53
CA ALA A 119 9.80 17.78 19.99
C ALA A 119 10.70 17.08 21.02
N GLY A 120 10.74 17.56 22.25
CA GLY A 120 11.55 16.95 23.33
C GLY A 120 11.10 15.54 23.73
N GLU A 121 9.81 15.23 23.63
CA GLU A 121 9.30 13.87 23.84
C GLU A 121 9.55 12.98 22.62
N ALA A 122 9.33 13.51 21.44
CA ALA A 122 9.64 12.81 20.20
C ALA A 122 11.13 12.42 20.12
N ALA A 123 12.05 13.29 20.55
CA ALA A 123 13.47 12.98 20.63
C ALA A 123 13.79 11.77 21.53
N ARG A 124 13.07 11.62 22.64
CA ARG A 124 13.26 10.48 23.55
C ARG A 124 12.66 9.18 22.98
N ARG A 125 11.47 9.25 22.38
CA ARG A 125 10.77 8.06 21.84
C ARG A 125 11.36 7.60 20.51
N ALA A 126 11.84 8.53 19.68
CA ALA A 126 12.30 8.29 18.32
C ALA A 126 13.59 9.06 18.01
N PRO A 127 14.74 8.70 18.63
CA PRO A 127 16.02 9.42 18.47
C PRO A 127 16.56 9.35 17.03
N ALA A 128 16.01 8.49 16.18
CA ALA A 128 16.31 8.43 14.75
C ALA A 128 15.76 9.64 13.97
N LEU A 129 14.73 10.32 14.48
CA LEU A 129 14.16 11.50 13.83
C LEU A 129 15.13 12.69 13.93
N ARG A 130 15.28 13.39 12.82
CA ARG A 130 15.88 14.71 12.83
C ARG A 130 14.81 15.72 13.22
N LEU A 131 14.99 16.41 14.32
CA LEU A 131 14.05 17.40 14.85
C LEU A 131 14.54 18.84 14.65
N GLU A 132 15.71 19.01 14.05
CA GLU A 132 16.29 20.28 13.59
C GLU A 132 16.52 20.18 12.08
N GLY A 133 15.70 20.85 11.30
CA GLY A 133 15.72 20.79 9.85
C GLY A 133 16.04 22.14 9.20
N PRO A 134 16.05 22.21 7.85
CA PRO A 134 16.28 23.45 7.12
C PRO A 134 15.21 24.52 7.35
N HIS A 135 14.04 24.13 7.84
CA HIS A 135 12.93 25.01 8.17
C HIS A 135 12.86 25.37 9.67
N GLY A 136 13.93 25.10 10.41
CA GLY A 136 14.01 25.29 11.87
C GLY A 136 13.63 24.04 12.66
N PRO A 137 13.35 24.18 13.97
CA PRO A 137 12.98 23.07 14.84
C PRO A 137 11.60 22.52 14.49
N ALA A 138 11.43 21.22 14.69
CA ALA A 138 10.12 20.57 14.55
C ALA A 138 9.10 21.20 15.51
N GLN A 139 7.96 21.58 14.98
CA GLN A 139 6.84 22.18 15.73
C GLN A 139 6.05 21.12 16.52
N GLY A 140 6.06 19.88 16.05
CA GLY A 140 5.41 18.73 16.68
C GLY A 140 5.63 17.46 15.87
N VAL A 141 5.31 16.33 16.47
CA VAL A 141 5.39 15.01 15.82
C VAL A 141 4.11 14.24 16.14
N LEU A 142 3.37 13.85 15.09
CA LEU A 142 2.27 12.90 15.27
C LEU A 142 2.86 11.51 15.48
N TYR A 143 2.45 10.85 16.53
CA TYR A 143 2.64 9.42 16.74
C TYR A 143 1.32 8.67 16.59
N SER A 144 1.31 7.62 15.80
CA SER A 144 0.21 6.67 15.70
C SER A 144 0.68 5.26 16.08
N PRO A 145 -0.06 4.51 16.93
CA PRO A 145 0.25 3.13 17.27
C PRO A 145 -0.32 2.11 16.28
N HIS A 146 -1.12 2.54 15.31
CA HIS A 146 -1.97 1.64 14.51
C HIS A 146 -1.22 0.91 13.42
N GLU A 147 -0.13 1.46 12.93
CA GLU A 147 0.60 0.95 11.79
C GLU A 147 1.40 -0.30 12.12
N MET A 148 1.64 -1.09 11.09
CA MET A 148 2.62 -2.16 11.15
C MET A 148 3.39 -2.27 9.83
N ARG A 149 4.57 -2.84 9.88
CA ARG A 149 5.39 -3.07 8.71
C ARG A 149 5.74 -4.54 8.56
N VAL A 150 5.44 -5.11 7.40
CA VAL A 150 5.87 -6.43 6.96
C VAL A 150 6.88 -6.31 5.81
N GLU A 151 7.77 -7.31 5.61
CA GLU A 151 8.66 -7.30 4.45
C GLU A 151 7.88 -7.67 3.18
N SER A 152 7.44 -6.68 2.39
CA SER A 152 6.58 -6.90 1.22
C SER A 152 7.16 -7.91 0.23
N ARG A 153 8.49 -7.90 0.02
CA ARG A 153 9.20 -8.81 -0.90
C ARG A 153 8.96 -10.29 -0.59
N THR A 154 8.81 -10.65 0.69
CA THR A 154 8.64 -12.04 1.14
C THR A 154 7.25 -12.33 1.67
N ALA A 155 6.57 -11.36 2.26
CA ALA A 155 5.28 -11.53 2.94
C ALA A 155 4.20 -12.09 2.00
N ILE A 156 4.17 -11.65 0.73
CA ILE A 156 3.16 -12.10 -0.23
C ILE A 156 3.32 -13.59 -0.56
N GLY A 157 4.55 -14.06 -0.79
CA GLY A 157 4.83 -15.48 -1.01
C GLY A 157 4.60 -16.33 0.24
N GLN A 158 4.91 -15.79 1.44
CA GLN A 158 4.63 -16.47 2.71
C GLN A 158 3.12 -16.60 2.94
N LEU A 159 2.36 -15.54 2.67
CA LEU A 159 0.90 -15.55 2.76
C LEU A 159 0.29 -16.59 1.80
N ALA A 160 0.72 -16.61 0.53
CA ALA A 160 0.22 -17.57 -0.45
C ALA A 160 0.51 -19.02 -0.01
N ARG A 161 1.72 -19.29 0.49
CA ARG A 161 2.09 -20.62 1.01
C ARG A 161 1.22 -21.01 2.19
N TRP A 162 1.07 -20.13 3.16
CA TRP A 162 0.22 -20.41 4.33
C TRP A 162 -1.25 -20.64 3.96
N LEU A 163 -1.80 -19.88 3.00
CA LEU A 163 -3.15 -20.11 2.47
C LEU A 163 -3.29 -21.50 1.84
N SER A 164 -2.26 -21.96 1.13
CA SER A 164 -2.25 -23.31 0.58
C SER A 164 -2.19 -24.38 1.67
N ASP A 165 -1.20 -24.26 2.59
CA ASP A 165 -0.86 -25.31 3.54
C ASP A 165 -1.90 -25.41 4.68
N ALA A 166 -2.40 -24.26 5.16
CA ALA A 166 -3.28 -24.22 6.32
C ALA A 166 -4.78 -24.12 5.96
N LEU A 167 -5.12 -23.52 4.82
CA LEU A 167 -6.52 -23.29 4.43
C LEU A 167 -6.92 -24.04 3.13
N GLY A 168 -6.03 -24.83 2.56
CA GLY A 168 -6.33 -25.65 1.39
C GLY A 168 -6.62 -24.87 0.11
N VAL A 169 -6.14 -23.62 0.00
CA VAL A 169 -6.28 -22.83 -1.22
C VAL A 169 -5.39 -23.42 -2.32
N HIS A 170 -5.95 -23.69 -3.48
CA HIS A 170 -5.23 -24.18 -4.63
C HIS A 170 -4.56 -23.02 -5.37
N PHE A 171 -3.30 -23.16 -5.75
CA PHE A 171 -2.57 -22.16 -6.54
C PHE A 171 -2.13 -22.73 -7.89
N ARG A 172 -2.32 -21.94 -8.94
CA ARG A 172 -1.85 -22.20 -10.31
C ARG A 172 -0.99 -21.04 -10.78
N PHE A 173 0.29 -21.13 -10.50
CA PHE A 173 1.29 -20.16 -10.94
C PHE A 173 1.78 -20.43 -12.36
N GLY A 174 2.24 -19.38 -13.06
CA GLY A 174 2.69 -19.45 -14.45
C GLY A 174 1.55 -19.80 -15.41
N GLU A 175 0.31 -19.43 -15.08
CA GLU A 175 -0.89 -19.72 -15.84
C GLU A 175 -1.77 -18.48 -15.96
N ALA A 176 -1.92 -17.97 -17.19
CA ALA A 176 -2.71 -16.77 -17.45
C ALA A 176 -4.18 -17.12 -17.64
N VAL A 177 -5.09 -16.37 -17.01
CA VAL A 177 -6.52 -16.40 -17.34
C VAL A 177 -6.71 -15.58 -18.61
N LEU A 178 -7.34 -16.20 -19.60
CA LEU A 178 -7.58 -15.63 -20.94
C LEU A 178 -9.03 -15.20 -21.16
N GLU A 179 -9.97 -15.81 -20.41
CA GLU A 179 -11.39 -15.53 -20.52
C GLU A 179 -12.11 -15.90 -19.23
N VAL A 180 -13.04 -15.06 -18.82
CA VAL A 180 -13.95 -15.30 -17.70
C VAL A 180 -15.38 -15.19 -18.21
N ALA A 181 -16.12 -16.29 -18.14
CA ALA A 181 -17.53 -16.39 -18.46
C ALA A 181 -18.14 -17.42 -17.50
N ALA A 182 -18.41 -17.00 -16.25
CA ALA A 182 -18.85 -17.90 -15.19
C ALA A 182 -20.04 -18.79 -15.64
N PRO A 183 -20.04 -20.09 -15.30
CA PRO A 183 -19.08 -20.75 -14.39
C PRO A 183 -17.76 -21.20 -15.04
N ARG A 184 -17.49 -20.85 -16.31
CA ARG A 184 -16.29 -21.27 -17.05
C ARG A 184 -15.21 -20.19 -17.01
N VAL A 185 -13.97 -20.61 -16.68
CA VAL A 185 -12.76 -19.78 -16.71
C VAL A 185 -11.73 -20.48 -17.59
N ARG A 186 -11.38 -19.86 -18.72
CA ARG A 186 -10.36 -20.39 -19.64
C ARG A 186 -9.00 -19.80 -19.31
N THR A 187 -8.05 -20.67 -19.08
CA THR A 187 -6.65 -20.29 -18.83
C THR A 187 -5.77 -20.66 -20.03
N SER A 188 -4.49 -20.32 -19.96
CA SER A 188 -3.48 -20.72 -20.94
C SER A 188 -3.21 -22.24 -20.96
N ARG A 189 -3.68 -23.00 -19.95
CA ARG A 189 -3.39 -24.42 -19.81
C ARG A 189 -4.62 -25.32 -19.64
N ALA A 190 -5.76 -24.76 -19.20
CA ALA A 190 -6.94 -25.55 -18.86
C ALA A 190 -8.23 -24.73 -19.00
N VAL A 191 -9.36 -25.43 -18.86
CA VAL A 191 -10.67 -24.84 -18.60
C VAL A 191 -11.07 -25.23 -17.18
N LEU A 192 -11.22 -24.23 -16.31
CA LEU A 192 -11.64 -24.37 -14.94
C LEU A 192 -13.12 -23.97 -14.80
N HIS A 193 -13.75 -24.40 -13.73
CA HIS A 193 -15.14 -24.07 -13.42
C HIS A 193 -15.24 -23.53 -12.01
N ALA A 194 -15.98 -22.43 -11.83
CA ALA A 194 -16.29 -21.88 -10.52
C ALA A 194 -17.66 -21.23 -10.49
N ASP A 195 -18.30 -21.28 -9.34
CA ASP A 195 -19.59 -20.62 -9.13
C ASP A 195 -19.42 -19.10 -9.07
N ARG A 196 -18.23 -18.62 -8.63
CA ARG A 196 -17.85 -17.20 -8.52
C ARG A 196 -16.42 -16.94 -9.01
N VAL A 197 -16.17 -15.74 -9.53
CA VAL A 197 -14.84 -15.30 -9.99
C VAL A 197 -14.52 -13.91 -9.48
N ALA A 198 -13.41 -13.76 -8.74
CA ALA A 198 -12.86 -12.47 -8.35
C ALA A 198 -11.65 -12.12 -9.24
N VAL A 199 -11.75 -11.06 -10.02
CA VAL A 199 -10.68 -10.61 -10.93
C VAL A 199 -9.92 -9.46 -10.26
N CYS A 200 -8.67 -9.74 -9.83
CA CYS A 200 -7.81 -8.87 -9.05
C CYS A 200 -6.50 -8.58 -9.80
N THR A 201 -6.58 -8.22 -11.08
CA THR A 201 -5.43 -8.09 -11.99
C THR A 201 -4.65 -6.78 -11.84
N ASN A 202 -5.11 -5.89 -10.95
CA ASN A 202 -4.47 -4.62 -10.58
C ASN A 202 -4.10 -3.75 -11.81
N SER A 203 -2.81 -3.63 -12.17
CA SER A 203 -2.33 -2.75 -13.24
C SER A 203 -2.55 -3.27 -14.67
N GLU A 204 -3.16 -4.43 -14.85
CA GLU A 204 -3.51 -5.01 -16.17
C GLU A 204 -4.80 -4.39 -16.71
N LEU A 205 -4.78 -3.12 -17.09
CA LEU A 205 -5.97 -2.36 -17.49
C LEU A 205 -6.49 -2.71 -18.90
N ASN A 206 -5.65 -3.32 -19.74
CA ASN A 206 -5.96 -3.64 -21.13
C ASN A 206 -6.20 -5.16 -21.37
N GLY A 207 -6.33 -5.92 -20.27
CA GLY A 207 -6.56 -7.37 -20.32
C GLY A 207 -8.04 -7.73 -20.17
N LEU A 208 -8.32 -8.59 -19.19
CA LEU A 208 -9.67 -9.03 -18.86
C LEU A 208 -10.59 -7.83 -18.54
N PHE A 209 -11.74 -7.77 -19.18
CA PHE A 209 -12.76 -6.73 -18.97
C PHE A 209 -12.28 -5.30 -19.24
N ALA A 210 -11.34 -5.11 -20.18
CA ALA A 210 -10.82 -3.79 -20.53
C ALA A 210 -11.91 -2.79 -20.92
N GLU A 211 -12.96 -3.26 -21.61
CA GLU A 211 -14.13 -2.46 -21.98
C GLU A 211 -14.94 -1.94 -20.79
N ARG A 212 -14.90 -2.67 -19.68
CA ARG A 212 -15.55 -2.25 -18.42
C ARG A 212 -14.67 -1.30 -17.60
N LEU A 213 -13.36 -1.44 -17.69
CA LEU A 213 -12.41 -0.58 -16.98
C LEU A 213 -12.22 0.79 -17.66
N SER A 214 -12.32 0.83 -18.99
CA SER A 214 -12.08 2.01 -19.82
C SER A 214 -12.92 3.25 -19.39
N PRO A 215 -14.24 3.14 -19.08
CA PRO A 215 -15.04 4.31 -18.69
C PRO A 215 -14.63 4.97 -17.37
N HIS A 216 -13.85 4.28 -16.53
CA HIS A 216 -13.45 4.79 -15.21
C HIS A 216 -12.24 5.74 -15.23
N GLY A 217 -11.68 6.04 -16.41
CA GLY A 217 -10.55 6.96 -16.56
C GLY A 217 -9.33 6.55 -15.74
N LEU A 218 -9.11 5.24 -15.57
CA LEU A 218 -7.97 4.70 -14.85
C LEU A 218 -6.67 5.04 -15.58
N ARG A 219 -5.66 5.38 -14.81
CA ARG A 219 -4.29 5.59 -15.27
C ARG A 219 -3.32 4.80 -14.40
N LEU A 220 -2.11 4.61 -14.88
CA LEU A 220 -1.05 4.00 -14.09
C LEU A 220 -0.31 5.08 -13.30
N CYS A 221 0.10 4.73 -12.08
CA CYS A 221 1.01 5.52 -11.26
C CYS A 221 2.32 4.78 -11.13
N GLN A 222 3.43 5.48 -11.37
CA GLN A 222 4.79 4.98 -11.22
C GLN A 222 5.45 5.63 -10.01
N LEU A 223 6.15 4.82 -9.22
CA LEU A 223 6.85 5.21 -8.00
C LEU A 223 8.35 4.92 -8.15
N HIS A 224 9.19 5.86 -7.76
CA HIS A 224 10.60 5.59 -7.49
C HIS A 224 10.77 5.11 -6.05
N MET A 225 11.45 3.99 -5.90
CA MET A 225 11.68 3.33 -4.62
C MET A 225 13.15 2.96 -4.48
N MET A 226 13.68 3.08 -3.28
CA MET A 226 15.08 2.77 -2.99
C MET A 226 15.23 1.91 -1.73
N ARG A 227 16.29 1.10 -1.73
CA ARG A 227 16.83 0.49 -0.51
C ARG A 227 18.09 1.25 -0.12
N VAL A 228 18.12 1.72 1.12
CA VAL A 228 19.23 2.50 1.65
C VAL A 228 19.82 1.78 2.87
N ARG A 229 21.14 1.64 2.89
CA ARG A 229 21.85 1.16 4.06
C ARG A 229 22.27 2.35 4.91
N PRO A 230 21.75 2.48 6.14
CA PRO A 230 22.17 3.51 7.09
C PRO A 230 23.45 3.07 7.80
N GLN A 231 23.99 3.96 8.65
CA GLN A 231 25.11 3.63 9.55
C GLN A 231 24.79 2.43 10.47
N PRO A 232 25.79 1.66 10.89
CA PRO A 232 25.61 0.54 11.81
C PRO A 232 24.86 0.95 13.09
N GLY A 233 23.98 0.09 13.57
CA GLY A 233 23.20 0.33 14.78
C GLY A 233 22.00 1.27 14.63
N PHE A 234 21.78 1.86 13.46
CA PHE A 234 20.60 2.69 13.21
C PHE A 234 19.30 1.88 13.36
N ARG A 235 18.32 2.44 14.10
CA ARG A 235 17.02 1.81 14.32
C ARG A 235 15.89 2.83 14.20
N LEU A 236 14.83 2.44 13.44
CA LEU A 236 13.57 3.15 13.43
C LEU A 236 12.63 2.54 14.48
N PRO A 237 12.04 3.33 15.36
CA PRO A 237 11.06 2.85 16.34
C PRO A 237 9.69 2.55 15.71
N GLY A 238 9.45 3.03 14.52
CA GLY A 238 8.23 2.86 13.72
C GLY A 238 8.47 3.34 12.29
N SER A 239 7.44 3.34 11.47
CA SER A 239 7.46 3.99 10.16
C SER A 239 7.62 5.50 10.31
N VAL A 240 8.18 6.17 9.32
CA VAL A 240 8.36 7.63 9.33
C VAL A 240 7.78 8.23 8.06
N MET A 241 7.07 9.32 8.20
CA MET A 241 6.60 10.18 7.12
C MET A 241 7.12 11.62 7.29
N ALA A 242 7.42 12.30 6.18
CA ALA A 242 7.68 13.73 6.18
C ALA A 242 6.37 14.52 6.08
N ASP A 243 6.46 15.83 6.38
CA ASP A 243 5.27 16.71 6.41
C ASP A 243 4.62 16.96 5.04
N LEU A 244 5.32 16.73 3.91
CA LEU A 244 4.70 16.68 2.57
C LEU A 244 3.57 15.64 2.47
N SER A 245 3.56 14.61 3.31
CA SER A 245 2.48 13.63 3.39
C SER A 245 1.15 14.25 3.81
N LEU A 246 1.17 15.38 4.52
CA LEU A 246 -0.03 16.10 4.99
C LEU A 246 -0.87 16.70 3.86
N VAL A 247 -0.27 16.95 2.71
CA VAL A 247 -0.98 17.45 1.52
C VAL A 247 -1.28 16.35 0.50
N ARG A 248 -0.94 15.10 0.82
CA ARG A 248 -1.15 13.96 -0.07
C ARG A 248 -2.15 12.95 0.48
N TYR A 249 -2.00 12.47 1.70
CA TYR A 249 -2.92 11.50 2.29
C TYR A 249 -4.28 12.13 2.58
N HIS A 250 -5.35 11.51 2.08
CA HIS A 250 -6.71 12.08 2.07
C HIS A 250 -7.24 12.37 3.48
N GLY A 251 -6.80 11.64 4.51
CA GLY A 251 -7.16 11.91 5.89
C GLY A 251 -6.60 13.22 6.44
N TYR A 252 -5.53 13.73 5.83
CA TYR A 252 -4.95 15.05 6.14
C TYR A 252 -5.32 16.10 5.10
N SER A 253 -5.14 15.77 3.81
CA SER A 253 -5.30 16.74 2.71
C SER A 253 -6.72 17.24 2.52
N ALA A 254 -7.71 16.55 3.06
CA ALA A 254 -9.11 16.99 3.09
C ALA A 254 -9.40 18.05 4.17
N LEU A 255 -8.47 18.29 5.10
CA LEU A 255 -8.64 19.28 6.19
C LEU A 255 -8.42 20.71 5.68
N PRO A 256 -9.15 21.70 6.20
CA PRO A 256 -9.01 23.10 5.79
C PRO A 256 -7.58 23.63 5.86
N ALA A 257 -6.83 23.34 6.93
CA ALA A 257 -5.45 23.77 7.10
C ALA A 257 -4.51 23.21 6.04
N ALA A 258 -4.81 22.04 5.46
CA ALA A 258 -3.99 21.42 4.43
C ALA A 258 -3.98 22.20 3.11
N GLN A 259 -5.04 22.96 2.80
CA GLN A 259 -5.08 23.80 1.60
C GLN A 259 -4.08 24.97 1.71
N VAL A 260 -4.00 25.60 2.88
CA VAL A 260 -3.01 26.66 3.15
C VAL A 260 -1.60 26.10 3.12
N LEU A 261 -1.39 24.92 3.73
CA LEU A 261 -0.10 24.24 3.71
C LEU A 261 0.34 23.87 2.28
N ARG A 262 -0.59 23.44 1.43
CA ARG A 262 -0.30 23.15 0.02
C ARG A 262 0.24 24.38 -0.70
N THR A 263 -0.39 25.54 -0.54
CA THR A 263 0.10 26.80 -1.15
C THR A 263 1.50 27.17 -0.64
N GLN A 264 1.77 26.96 0.65
CA GLN A 264 3.11 27.14 1.20
C GLN A 264 4.13 26.20 0.56
N PHE A 265 3.80 24.92 0.44
CA PHE A 265 4.67 23.93 -0.20
C PHE A 265 4.87 24.16 -1.70
N GLU A 266 3.88 24.71 -2.42
CA GLU A 266 4.04 25.11 -3.83
C GLU A 266 5.14 26.15 -4.00
N ALA A 267 5.30 27.04 -3.03
CA ALA A 267 6.36 28.06 -3.03
C ALA A 267 7.72 27.50 -2.54
N GLU A 268 7.74 26.61 -1.56
CA GLU A 268 8.96 26.14 -0.90
C GLU A 268 9.50 24.83 -1.49
N GLU A 269 8.60 23.91 -1.94
CA GLU A 269 8.89 22.54 -2.33
C GLU A 269 8.28 22.20 -3.70
N GLY A 270 8.12 23.21 -4.57
CA GLY A 270 7.41 23.06 -5.85
C GLY A 270 7.94 21.93 -6.75
N GLU A 271 9.27 21.72 -6.77
CA GLU A 271 9.87 20.62 -7.53
C GLU A 271 9.50 19.24 -6.94
N SER A 272 9.54 19.07 -5.63
CA SER A 272 9.13 17.83 -4.95
C SER A 272 7.65 17.54 -5.18
N LEU A 273 6.79 18.56 -5.11
CA LEU A 273 5.36 18.43 -5.39
C LEU A 273 5.07 18.07 -6.84
N ALA A 274 5.82 18.63 -7.80
CA ALA A 274 5.67 18.31 -9.23
C ALA A 274 5.95 16.84 -9.53
N HIS A 275 6.87 16.22 -8.77
CA HIS A 275 7.15 14.79 -8.83
C HIS A 275 6.30 13.94 -7.85
N GLY A 276 5.36 14.55 -7.13
CA GLY A 276 4.49 13.88 -6.18
C GLY A 276 5.23 13.23 -5.01
N ILE A 277 6.38 13.78 -4.61
CA ILE A 277 7.20 13.27 -3.50
C ILE A 277 6.57 13.66 -2.17
N HIS A 278 6.50 12.71 -1.22
CA HIS A 278 6.02 12.98 0.14
C HIS A 278 6.78 12.25 1.25
N LEU A 279 7.75 11.45 0.94
CA LEU A 279 8.64 10.61 1.74
C LEU A 279 7.93 9.69 2.74
N ILE A 280 8.15 8.41 2.54
CA ILE A 280 7.92 7.37 3.55
C ILE A 280 9.24 6.62 3.77
N VAL A 281 9.54 6.29 5.02
CA VAL A 281 10.68 5.46 5.39
C VAL A 281 10.23 4.35 6.32
N VAL A 282 10.59 3.11 5.98
CA VAL A 282 10.40 1.94 6.83
C VAL A 282 11.70 1.16 6.93
N GLN A 283 11.90 0.41 8.02
CA GLN A 283 13.11 -0.40 8.19
C GLN A 283 12.82 -1.88 7.94
N SER A 284 13.72 -2.56 7.25
CA SER A 284 13.72 -3.99 7.02
C SER A 284 14.42 -4.73 8.17
N ALA A 285 14.18 -6.04 8.29
CA ALA A 285 14.77 -6.87 9.34
C ALA A 285 16.31 -6.93 9.30
N ASP A 286 16.90 -6.74 8.12
CA ASP A 286 18.35 -6.66 7.90
C ASP A 286 18.95 -5.28 8.28
N GLY A 287 18.13 -4.36 8.77
CA GLY A 287 18.52 -3.00 9.15
C GLY A 287 18.53 -1.99 8.01
N THR A 288 18.35 -2.40 6.75
CA THR A 288 18.21 -1.48 5.62
C THR A 288 16.90 -0.73 5.68
N LEU A 289 16.84 0.44 5.03
CA LEU A 289 15.64 1.24 4.90
C LEU A 289 15.03 1.06 3.51
N VAL A 290 13.70 0.96 3.43
CA VAL A 290 12.95 1.16 2.20
C VAL A 290 12.46 2.59 2.20
N VAL A 291 12.82 3.33 1.17
CA VAL A 291 12.66 4.78 1.07
C VAL A 291 11.95 5.12 -0.23
N GLY A 292 11.04 6.02 -0.20
CA GLY A 292 10.30 6.56 -1.35
C GLY A 292 9.25 7.53 -0.86
N ASP A 293 8.38 7.97 -1.70
CA ASP A 293 8.22 7.66 -3.11
C ASP A 293 7.90 8.93 -3.93
N SER A 294 7.98 8.79 -5.22
CA SER A 294 7.47 9.78 -6.17
C SER A 294 6.17 9.27 -6.80
N HIS A 295 5.44 10.12 -7.53
CA HIS A 295 4.20 9.72 -8.19
C HIS A 295 4.10 10.37 -9.57
N HIS A 296 4.27 9.55 -10.62
CA HIS A 296 4.10 9.96 -12.01
C HIS A 296 2.93 9.21 -12.64
N TYR A 297 2.03 9.92 -13.27
CA TYR A 297 0.77 9.37 -13.76
C TYR A 297 0.69 9.43 -15.28
N GLY A 298 0.24 8.33 -15.89
CA GLY A 298 0.02 8.27 -17.34
C GLY A 298 -0.77 7.02 -17.75
N PRO A 299 -1.30 7.01 -18.99
CA PRO A 299 -1.88 5.80 -19.58
C PRO A 299 -0.80 4.77 -19.90
N VAL A 300 0.41 5.23 -20.16
CA VAL A 300 1.64 4.46 -20.35
C VAL A 300 2.71 5.11 -19.48
N LEU A 301 3.55 4.30 -18.85
CA LEU A 301 4.63 4.76 -17.98
C LEU A 301 5.97 4.62 -18.72
N GLU A 302 6.83 5.62 -18.56
CA GLU A 302 8.17 5.56 -19.09
C GLU A 302 9.02 4.55 -18.31
N PRO A 303 9.85 3.73 -18.99
CA PRO A 303 10.70 2.74 -18.30
C PRO A 303 11.94 3.37 -17.64
N PHE A 304 12.21 4.64 -17.91
CA PHE A 304 13.41 5.33 -17.43
C PHE A 304 13.14 6.00 -16.08
N ALA A 305 14.03 5.78 -15.12
CA ALA A 305 14.02 6.44 -13.82
C ALA A 305 14.92 7.69 -13.86
N ASP A 306 14.37 8.84 -13.47
CA ASP A 306 15.12 10.09 -13.41
C ASP A 306 15.94 10.16 -12.11
N GLN A 307 17.25 10.34 -12.24
CA GLN A 307 18.15 10.50 -11.09
C GLN A 307 17.78 11.70 -10.22
N ARG A 308 17.27 12.77 -10.81
CA ARG A 308 16.85 13.97 -10.07
C ARG A 308 15.75 13.66 -9.06
N VAL A 309 14.81 12.79 -9.41
CA VAL A 309 13.74 12.32 -8.50
C VAL A 309 14.35 11.56 -7.31
N ASP A 310 15.30 10.68 -7.57
CA ASP A 310 16.01 9.96 -6.51
C ASP A 310 16.77 10.92 -5.56
N GLU A 311 17.42 11.94 -6.11
CA GLU A 311 18.13 12.96 -5.33
C GLU A 311 17.20 13.76 -4.42
N LEU A 312 16.01 14.12 -4.91
CA LEU A 312 14.97 14.79 -4.11
C LEU A 312 14.49 13.91 -2.96
N ILE A 313 14.19 12.65 -3.23
CA ILE A 313 13.79 11.67 -2.18
C ILE A 313 14.90 11.53 -1.13
N LEU A 314 16.16 11.42 -1.56
CA LEU A 314 17.32 11.32 -0.65
C LEU A 314 17.57 12.62 0.13
N ARG A 315 17.24 13.78 -0.43
CA ARG A 315 17.26 15.06 0.30
C ARG A 315 16.28 15.00 1.46
N HIS A 316 15.00 14.69 1.19
CA HIS A 316 13.98 14.58 2.23
C HIS A 316 14.32 13.52 3.28
N LEU A 317 14.93 12.39 2.87
CA LEU A 317 15.40 11.38 3.81
C LEU A 317 16.40 11.96 4.82
N ARG A 318 17.41 12.74 4.35
CA ARG A 318 18.43 13.35 5.21
C ARG A 318 17.87 14.49 6.07
N GLU A 319 16.85 15.17 5.61
CA GLU A 319 16.13 16.22 6.35
C GLU A 319 15.23 15.63 7.45
N THR A 320 14.78 14.38 7.30
CA THR A 320 13.83 13.73 8.21
C THR A 320 14.51 12.85 9.25
N LEU A 321 15.67 12.25 8.93
CA LEU A 321 16.35 11.28 9.80
C LEU A 321 17.77 11.68 10.14
N ASN A 322 18.21 11.32 11.33
CA ASN A 322 19.59 11.48 11.82
C ASN A 322 20.52 10.43 11.20
N LEU A 323 20.77 10.56 9.89
CA LEU A 323 21.66 9.69 9.13
C LEU A 323 23.04 10.33 9.00
N THR A 324 24.08 9.63 9.45
CA THR A 324 25.50 9.98 9.20
C THR A 324 26.00 9.32 7.92
N GLU A 325 25.42 8.14 7.57
CA GLU A 325 25.68 7.41 6.34
C GLU A 325 24.35 6.98 5.72
N ALA A 326 24.27 7.06 4.40
CA ALA A 326 23.10 6.64 3.63
C ALA A 326 23.55 6.18 2.24
N THR A 327 23.80 4.88 2.10
CA THR A 327 24.21 4.28 0.81
C THR A 327 23.02 3.61 0.14
N VAL A 328 22.68 4.05 -1.06
CA VAL A 328 21.66 3.37 -1.88
C VAL A 328 22.22 2.05 -2.39
N THR A 329 21.53 0.95 -2.07
CA THR A 329 21.95 -0.41 -2.44
C THR A 329 21.08 -1.03 -3.53
N GLU A 330 19.82 -0.60 -3.63
CA GLU A 330 18.90 -1.05 -4.68
C GLU A 330 17.97 0.10 -5.09
N ARG A 331 17.53 0.06 -6.36
CA ARG A 331 16.47 0.91 -6.91
C ARG A 331 15.47 0.06 -7.65
N TRP A 332 14.21 0.41 -7.56
CA TRP A 332 13.16 -0.22 -8.36
C TRP A 332 12.01 0.75 -8.61
N VAL A 333 11.16 0.36 -9.54
CA VAL A 333 9.94 1.09 -9.86
C VAL A 333 8.73 0.27 -9.40
N GLY A 334 7.87 0.90 -8.63
CA GLY A 334 6.53 0.40 -8.31
C GLY A 334 5.52 0.90 -9.35
N THR A 335 4.48 0.12 -9.62
CA THR A 335 3.39 0.53 -10.51
C THR A 335 2.05 0.04 -9.97
N TYR A 336 1.06 0.91 -9.90
CA TYR A 336 -0.31 0.56 -9.53
C TYR A 336 -1.34 1.38 -10.34
N PRO A 337 -2.60 0.92 -10.48
CA PRO A 337 -3.64 1.71 -11.11
C PRO A 337 -4.09 2.84 -10.19
N SER A 338 -4.41 3.99 -10.76
CA SER A 338 -4.85 5.18 -10.04
C SER A 338 -6.12 5.73 -10.64
N SER A 339 -7.04 6.17 -9.77
CA SER A 339 -8.25 6.92 -10.13
C SER A 339 -8.28 8.25 -9.40
N PRO A 340 -8.73 9.33 -10.04
CA PRO A 340 -8.96 10.61 -9.36
C PRO A 340 -10.26 10.63 -8.54
N VAL A 341 -11.12 9.62 -8.67
CA VAL A 341 -12.49 9.64 -8.14
C VAL A 341 -12.79 8.52 -7.14
N THR A 342 -11.99 7.46 -7.10
CA THR A 342 -12.22 6.34 -6.17
C THR A 342 -10.94 5.69 -5.72
N ASP A 343 -10.87 5.30 -4.45
CA ASP A 343 -9.73 4.58 -3.86
C ASP A 343 -9.75 3.08 -4.20
N CYS A 344 -10.94 2.56 -4.54
CA CYS A 344 -11.13 1.17 -4.91
C CYS A 344 -12.29 1.07 -5.92
N LEU A 345 -12.03 0.47 -7.07
CA LEU A 345 -13.04 0.10 -8.04
C LEU A 345 -13.52 -1.33 -7.76
N ILE A 346 -14.81 -1.48 -7.50
CA ILE A 346 -15.50 -2.76 -7.41
C ILE A 346 -16.59 -2.72 -8.47
N ASP A 347 -16.48 -3.57 -9.50
CA ASP A 347 -17.45 -3.68 -10.57
C ASP A 347 -18.00 -5.10 -10.66
N ALA A 348 -19.23 -5.25 -11.11
CA ALA A 348 -19.93 -6.53 -11.26
C ALA A 348 -20.36 -6.70 -12.71
N PRO A 349 -19.55 -7.36 -13.56
CA PRO A 349 -19.96 -7.66 -14.94
C PRO A 349 -21.23 -8.53 -15.03
N ASP A 350 -21.38 -9.42 -14.07
CA ASP A 350 -22.54 -10.31 -13.88
C ASP A 350 -22.69 -10.68 -12.38
N ASP A 351 -23.67 -11.50 -12.05
CA ASP A 351 -23.93 -11.91 -10.65
C ASP A 351 -22.79 -12.75 -10.05
N ALA A 352 -22.05 -13.48 -10.88
CA ALA A 352 -21.00 -14.41 -10.46
C ALA A 352 -19.59 -13.80 -10.51
N THR A 353 -19.40 -12.63 -11.09
CA THR A 353 -18.07 -12.04 -11.31
C THR A 353 -17.93 -10.70 -10.60
N ARG A 354 -16.76 -10.48 -9.96
CA ARG A 354 -16.37 -9.17 -9.40
C ARG A 354 -15.00 -8.78 -9.93
N LEU A 355 -14.88 -7.53 -10.40
CA LEU A 355 -13.61 -6.88 -10.72
C LEU A 355 -13.22 -6.03 -9.53
N VAL A 356 -12.03 -6.24 -8.96
CA VAL A 356 -11.59 -5.52 -7.77
C VAL A 356 -10.20 -4.94 -7.98
N LEU A 357 -10.11 -3.61 -8.08
CA LEU A 357 -8.88 -2.88 -8.27
C LEU A 357 -8.73 -1.81 -7.17
N VAL A 358 -7.60 -1.83 -6.48
CA VAL A 358 -7.24 -0.73 -5.57
C VAL A 358 -6.56 0.36 -6.39
N THR A 359 -7.15 1.54 -6.41
CA THR A 359 -6.77 2.65 -7.31
C THR A 359 -6.13 3.83 -6.59
N SER A 360 -5.68 3.64 -5.35
CA SER A 360 -5.07 4.66 -4.48
C SER A 360 -3.69 4.26 -3.94
N GLY A 361 -3.12 3.12 -4.37
CA GLY A 361 -1.86 2.62 -3.81
C GLY A 361 -1.99 2.00 -2.41
N THR A 362 -3.19 1.89 -1.85
CA THR A 362 -3.44 1.46 -0.45
C THR A 362 -3.68 -0.05 -0.29
N GLY A 363 -3.34 -0.86 -1.31
CA GLY A 363 -3.67 -2.30 -1.33
C GLY A 363 -3.22 -3.08 -0.10
N ALA A 364 -1.99 -2.87 0.38
CA ALA A 364 -1.49 -3.53 1.60
C ALA A 364 -2.32 -3.17 2.84
N SER A 365 -2.82 -1.93 2.89
CA SER A 365 -3.58 -1.38 4.01
C SER A 365 -5.07 -1.71 3.99
N THR A 366 -5.67 -2.02 2.83
CA THR A 366 -7.13 -2.08 2.68
C THR A 366 -7.67 -3.41 2.16
N ALA A 367 -6.81 -4.25 1.54
CA ALA A 367 -7.24 -5.42 0.78
C ALA A 367 -8.15 -6.39 1.55
N PHE A 368 -7.86 -6.68 2.82
CA PHE A 368 -8.69 -7.58 3.62
C PHE A 368 -10.07 -6.98 3.92
N GLY A 369 -10.14 -5.68 4.24
CA GLY A 369 -11.42 -5.00 4.44
C GLY A 369 -12.24 -4.94 3.15
N ILE A 370 -11.59 -4.69 2.00
CA ILE A 370 -12.23 -4.72 0.68
C ILE A 370 -12.80 -6.12 0.38
N ALA A 371 -12.02 -7.17 0.62
CA ALA A 371 -12.48 -8.53 0.38
C ALA A 371 -13.71 -8.89 1.24
N GLU A 372 -13.72 -8.48 2.51
CA GLU A 372 -14.90 -8.68 3.38
C GLU A 372 -16.13 -7.93 2.86
N ASP A 373 -15.98 -6.68 2.40
CA ASP A 373 -17.07 -5.89 1.80
C ASP A 373 -17.60 -6.54 0.52
N VAL A 374 -16.71 -6.99 -0.38
CA VAL A 374 -17.09 -7.69 -1.61
C VAL A 374 -17.93 -8.93 -1.30
N PHE A 375 -17.48 -9.74 -0.34
CA PHE A 375 -18.22 -10.94 0.05
C PHE A 375 -19.50 -10.68 0.86
N ALA A 376 -19.64 -9.52 1.49
CA ALA A 376 -20.88 -9.13 2.16
C ALA A 376 -21.96 -8.73 1.16
N ALA A 377 -21.57 -8.24 0.00
CA ALA A 377 -22.45 -7.83 -1.09
C ALA A 377 -22.64 -8.90 -2.19
N TRP A 378 -22.06 -10.08 -2.03
CA TRP A 378 -22.03 -11.16 -3.03
C TRP A 378 -22.80 -12.39 -2.51
#